data_f87bbe9080d8c0cf781d0bfecb4be9a6
#
_entry.id   f87bbe9080d8c0cf781d0bfecb4be9a6
#
_cell.length_a   1.000
_cell.length_b   1.000
_cell.length_c   1.000
_cell.angle_alpha   90.00
_cell.angle_beta   90.00
_cell.angle_gamma   90.00
#
_symmetry.space_group_name_H-M   'P 1'
#
loop_
_entity.id
_entity.type
_entity.pdbx_description
1 polymer ?
#
loop_
_entity_poly.entity_id
_entity_poly.type
_entity_poly.pdbx_seq_one_letter_code
_entity_poly.pdbx_strand_id
1 'polypeptide(L)'
;MNDQYNILNILKEAISIEIYGKEYYSIFSELVEEENAKSIFRGLSMDEGNHRELLDKEFIKISGKPFNAGVLDETNREKARSVFPESLGSMTMKETQESLKLGIRTEVRSIELYTKSAQKTEIKSSKDLFLKLVDFEKGHKEFLEDALYYLDQEGSWYGYSPPTIEG
;
A
#
# COMPACT_ATOMS: atom_id res chain seq x y z
N MET A 1 8.53 -17.26 24.57
CA MET A 1 8.62 -17.52 23.12
C MET A 1 9.26 -16.31 22.46
N ASN A 2 10.25 -16.57 21.67
CA ASN A 2 11.31 -15.65 21.28
C ASN A 2 10.77 -14.43 20.51
N ASP A 3 11.01 -13.19 20.97
CA ASP A 3 10.63 -11.93 20.29
C ASP A 3 11.08 -11.91 18.83
N GLN A 4 12.23 -12.50 18.54
CA GLN A 4 12.76 -12.65 17.18
C GLN A 4 11.85 -13.47 16.26
N TYR A 5 11.21 -14.53 16.76
CA TYR A 5 10.27 -15.33 15.96
C TYR A 5 8.98 -14.55 15.68
N ASN A 6 8.50 -13.82 16.67
CA ASN A 6 7.30 -13.00 16.53
C ASN A 6 7.51 -11.85 15.52
N ILE A 7 8.64 -11.16 15.61
CA ILE A 7 8.92 -10.05 14.69
C ILE A 7 9.08 -10.51 13.23
N LEU A 8 9.69 -11.68 12.98
CA LEU A 8 9.80 -12.22 11.63
C LEU A 8 8.44 -12.55 11.01
N ASN A 9 7.49 -13.03 11.80
CA ASN A 9 6.12 -13.27 11.31
C ASN A 9 5.38 -11.95 11.02
N ILE A 10 5.56 -10.95 11.85
CA ILE A 10 5.01 -9.61 11.61
C ILE A 10 5.59 -9.00 10.32
N LEU A 11 6.91 -9.11 10.11
CA LEU A 11 7.55 -8.62 8.89
C LEU A 11 7.04 -9.35 7.64
N LYS A 12 6.78 -10.67 7.70
CA LYS A 12 6.16 -11.42 6.59
C LYS A 12 4.75 -10.94 6.28
N GLU A 13 3.95 -10.67 7.31
CA GLU A 13 2.61 -10.10 7.13
C GLU A 13 2.68 -8.70 6.52
N ALA A 14 3.57 -7.86 6.99
CA ALA A 14 3.83 -6.54 6.44
C ALA A 14 4.23 -6.62 4.95
N ILE A 15 5.23 -7.44 4.60
CA ILE A 15 5.65 -7.67 3.22
C ILE A 15 4.47 -8.11 2.34
N SER A 16 3.60 -8.99 2.84
CA SER A 16 2.41 -9.45 2.13
C SER A 16 1.45 -8.30 1.79
N ILE A 17 1.26 -7.35 2.71
CA ILE A 17 0.40 -6.17 2.48
C ILE A 17 1.01 -5.25 1.43
N GLU A 18 2.32 -5.00 1.47
CA GLU A 18 3.00 -4.16 0.48
C GLU A 18 2.96 -4.77 -0.93
N ILE A 19 3.08 -6.09 -1.05
CA ILE A 19 2.92 -6.79 -2.33
C ILE A 19 1.51 -6.56 -2.89
N TYR A 20 0.49 -6.71 -2.05
CA TYR A 20 -0.89 -6.44 -2.43
C TYR A 20 -1.08 -4.99 -2.87
N GLY A 21 -0.66 -4.03 -2.07
CA GLY A 21 -0.77 -2.60 -2.35
C GLY A 21 -0.11 -2.20 -3.67
N LYS A 22 1.12 -2.67 -3.89
CA LYS A 22 1.85 -2.42 -5.14
C LYS A 22 1.07 -2.88 -6.38
N GLU A 23 0.59 -4.11 -6.38
CA GLU A 23 -0.18 -4.66 -7.50
C GLU A 23 -1.52 -3.92 -7.66
N TYR A 24 -2.21 -3.65 -6.54
CA TYR A 24 -3.46 -2.92 -6.50
C TYR A 24 -3.36 -1.56 -7.18
N TYR A 25 -2.40 -0.74 -6.79
CA TYR A 25 -2.21 0.59 -7.37
C TYR A 25 -1.68 0.54 -8.80
N SER A 26 -0.88 -0.49 -9.15
CA SER A 26 -0.45 -0.71 -10.54
C SER A 26 -1.65 -0.94 -11.46
N ILE A 27 -2.55 -1.86 -11.08
CA ILE A 27 -3.77 -2.16 -11.86
C ILE A 27 -4.67 -0.92 -11.90
N PHE A 28 -4.88 -0.25 -10.77
CA PHE A 28 -5.69 0.96 -10.73
C PHE A 28 -5.16 2.04 -11.70
N SER A 29 -3.84 2.21 -11.77
CA SER A 29 -3.22 3.16 -12.73
C SER A 29 -3.48 2.82 -14.19
N GLU A 30 -3.69 1.56 -14.51
CA GLU A 30 -3.99 1.11 -15.88
C GLU A 30 -5.47 1.29 -16.25
N LEU A 31 -6.37 1.24 -15.25
CA LEU A 31 -7.82 1.30 -15.44
C LEU A 31 -8.41 2.71 -15.42
N VAL A 32 -7.72 3.69 -14.83
CA VAL A 32 -8.16 5.10 -14.91
C VAL A 32 -7.75 5.72 -16.25
N GLU A 33 -8.60 6.59 -16.80
CA GLU A 33 -8.32 7.22 -18.11
C GLU A 33 -7.49 8.50 -17.97
N GLU A 34 -7.67 9.22 -16.87
CA GLU A 34 -7.08 10.54 -16.67
C GLU A 34 -5.59 10.42 -16.32
N GLU A 35 -4.72 11.13 -17.07
CA GLU A 35 -3.25 10.98 -16.98
C GLU A 35 -2.67 11.40 -15.62
N ASN A 36 -3.23 12.40 -14.96
CA ASN A 36 -2.79 12.79 -13.62
C ASN A 36 -3.10 11.67 -12.63
N ALA A 37 -4.30 11.08 -12.70
CA ALA A 37 -4.67 9.94 -11.87
C ALA A 37 -3.77 8.72 -12.11
N LYS A 38 -3.46 8.42 -13.38
CA LYS A 38 -2.49 7.35 -13.71
C LYS A 38 -1.13 7.60 -13.05
N SER A 39 -0.62 8.82 -13.18
CA SER A 39 0.67 9.20 -12.60
C SER A 39 0.70 9.00 -11.08
N ILE A 40 -0.39 9.38 -10.43
CA ILE A 40 -0.59 9.26 -9.00
C ILE A 40 -0.55 7.79 -8.55
N PHE A 41 -1.39 6.93 -9.15
CA PHE A 41 -1.44 5.51 -8.77
C PHE A 41 -0.15 4.75 -9.11
N ARG A 42 0.57 5.16 -10.16
CA ARG A 42 1.93 4.67 -10.41
C ARG A 42 2.89 5.08 -9.29
N GLY A 43 2.79 6.31 -8.81
CA GLY A 43 3.55 6.80 -7.66
C GLY A 43 3.28 5.96 -6.41
N LEU A 44 2.01 5.76 -6.04
CA LEU A 44 1.64 4.90 -4.91
C LEU A 44 2.17 3.47 -5.09
N SER A 45 2.04 2.87 -6.27
CA SER A 45 2.59 1.54 -6.54
C SER A 45 4.12 1.48 -6.35
N MET A 46 4.85 2.52 -6.73
CA MET A 46 6.30 2.62 -6.49
C MET A 46 6.61 2.73 -5.00
N ASP A 47 5.84 3.51 -4.26
CA ASP A 47 6.03 3.68 -2.81
C ASP A 47 5.83 2.37 -2.07
N GLU A 48 4.78 1.59 -2.39
CA GLU A 48 4.59 0.23 -1.84
C GLU A 48 5.77 -0.69 -2.15
N GLY A 49 6.34 -0.59 -3.35
CA GLY A 49 7.57 -1.29 -3.70
C GLY A 49 8.76 -0.90 -2.82
N ASN A 50 8.92 0.39 -2.53
CA ASN A 50 9.96 0.91 -1.66
C ASN A 50 9.75 0.49 -0.19
N HIS A 51 8.51 0.50 0.30
CA HIS A 51 8.16 0.01 1.65
C HIS A 51 8.51 -1.46 1.80
N ARG A 52 8.16 -2.29 0.81
CA ARG A 52 8.56 -3.70 0.77
C ARG A 52 10.06 -3.87 0.88
N GLU A 53 10.85 -3.10 0.12
CA GLU A 53 12.31 -3.20 0.20
C GLU A 53 12.87 -2.85 1.60
N LEU A 54 12.27 -1.89 2.28
CA LEU A 54 12.65 -1.56 3.66
C LEU A 54 12.35 -2.72 4.62
N LEU A 55 11.20 -3.36 4.46
CA LEU A 55 10.80 -4.53 5.25
C LEU A 55 11.67 -5.74 4.94
N ASP A 56 12.01 -6.00 3.68
CA ASP A 56 12.93 -7.07 3.27
C ASP A 56 14.33 -6.88 3.89
N LYS A 57 14.86 -5.65 3.88
CA LYS A 57 16.14 -5.33 4.52
C LYS A 57 16.12 -5.58 6.03
N GLU A 58 15.05 -5.19 6.71
CA GLU A 58 14.91 -5.45 8.15
C GLU A 58 14.74 -6.95 8.44
N PHE A 59 14.01 -7.67 7.59
CA PHE A 59 13.90 -9.13 7.70
C PHE A 59 15.28 -9.81 7.59
N ILE A 60 16.08 -9.45 6.59
CA ILE A 60 17.43 -9.97 6.40
C ILE A 60 18.32 -9.67 7.60
N LYS A 61 18.25 -8.44 8.11
CA LYS A 61 19.04 -8.01 9.28
C LYS A 61 18.75 -8.85 10.52
N ILE A 62 17.49 -9.25 10.75
CA ILE A 62 17.09 -10.03 11.92
C ILE A 62 17.29 -11.52 11.70
N SER A 63 16.95 -12.06 10.52
CA SER A 63 16.99 -13.49 10.22
C SER A 63 18.34 -14.00 9.72
N GLY A 64 19.19 -13.10 9.20
CA GLY A 64 20.45 -13.42 8.54
C GLY A 64 20.31 -13.97 7.11
N LYS A 65 19.10 -14.02 6.56
CA LYS A 65 18.83 -14.55 5.21
C LYS A 65 17.62 -13.87 4.57
N PRO A 66 17.54 -13.82 3.21
CA PRO A 66 16.39 -13.26 2.54
C PRO A 66 15.12 -14.11 2.77
N PHE A 67 13.98 -13.43 2.77
CA PHE A 67 12.67 -14.08 2.77
C PHE A 67 12.28 -14.46 1.35
N ASN A 68 11.95 -15.73 1.13
CA ASN A 68 11.40 -16.16 -0.16
C ASN A 68 9.89 -15.92 -0.16
N ALA A 69 9.49 -14.83 -0.81
CA ALA A 69 8.10 -14.39 -0.89
C ALA A 69 7.35 -14.94 -2.13
N GLY A 70 7.94 -15.83 -2.95
CA GLY A 70 7.38 -16.21 -4.24
C GLY A 70 5.92 -16.65 -4.22
N VAL A 71 5.50 -17.48 -3.27
CA VAL A 71 4.09 -17.88 -3.11
C VAL A 71 3.21 -16.72 -2.63
N LEU A 72 3.71 -15.88 -1.72
CA LEU A 72 3.00 -14.71 -1.24
C LEU A 72 2.87 -13.66 -2.34
N ASP A 73 3.89 -13.48 -3.16
CA ASP A 73 3.87 -12.58 -4.32
C ASP A 73 2.69 -12.94 -5.23
N GLU A 74 2.58 -14.19 -5.65
CA GLU A 74 1.51 -14.61 -6.57
C GLU A 74 0.12 -14.52 -5.92
N THR A 75 -0.03 -15.03 -4.69
CA THR A 75 -1.31 -14.99 -3.97
C THR A 75 -1.83 -13.56 -3.78
N ASN A 76 -0.95 -12.62 -3.43
CA ASN A 76 -1.36 -11.23 -3.20
C ASN A 76 -1.63 -10.49 -4.52
N ARG A 77 -0.90 -10.80 -5.59
CA ARG A 77 -1.20 -10.29 -6.93
C ARG A 77 -2.56 -10.77 -7.42
N GLU A 78 -2.87 -12.05 -7.26
CA GLU A 78 -4.19 -12.60 -7.61
C GLU A 78 -5.31 -11.95 -6.81
N LYS A 79 -5.12 -11.75 -5.49
CA LYS A 79 -6.09 -11.02 -4.66
C LYS A 79 -6.30 -9.58 -5.14
N ALA A 80 -5.23 -8.86 -5.46
CA ALA A 80 -5.33 -7.50 -5.96
C ALA A 80 -6.08 -7.44 -7.30
N ARG A 81 -5.82 -8.37 -8.22
CA ARG A 81 -6.54 -8.46 -9.50
C ARG A 81 -8.02 -8.76 -9.34
N SER A 82 -8.37 -9.62 -8.40
CA SER A 82 -9.75 -10.09 -8.21
C SER A 82 -10.73 -9.02 -7.75
N VAL A 83 -10.26 -7.88 -7.25
CA VAL A 83 -11.13 -6.77 -6.80
C VAL A 83 -11.49 -5.78 -7.91
N PHE A 84 -10.87 -5.90 -9.09
CA PHE A 84 -11.17 -5.09 -10.26
C PHE A 84 -12.08 -5.83 -11.25
N PRO A 85 -12.83 -5.10 -12.10
CA PRO A 85 -13.65 -5.72 -13.16
C PRO A 85 -12.80 -6.59 -14.09
N GLU A 86 -13.32 -7.75 -14.50
CA GLU A 86 -12.65 -8.64 -15.46
C GLU A 86 -12.52 -8.02 -16.87
N SER A 87 -13.39 -7.09 -17.22
CA SER A 87 -13.30 -6.37 -18.48
C SER A 87 -12.19 -5.33 -18.43
N LEU A 88 -11.19 -5.48 -19.27
CA LEU A 88 -10.07 -4.54 -19.46
C LEU A 88 -10.53 -3.21 -20.12
N GLY A 89 -11.65 -2.67 -19.71
CA GLY A 89 -12.15 -1.35 -20.10
C GLY A 89 -11.89 -0.32 -19.00
N SER A 90 -12.05 0.95 -19.35
CA SER A 90 -12.01 2.02 -18.35
C SER A 90 -13.10 1.83 -17.29
N MET A 91 -12.74 2.10 -16.03
CA MET A 91 -13.70 2.07 -14.93
C MET A 91 -14.73 3.20 -15.05
N THR A 92 -15.98 2.88 -14.72
CA THR A 92 -17.01 3.90 -14.50
C THR A 92 -16.66 4.76 -13.27
N MET A 93 -17.28 5.92 -13.14
CA MET A 93 -17.12 6.78 -11.97
C MET A 93 -17.41 6.03 -10.67
N LYS A 94 -18.48 5.24 -10.62
CA LYS A 94 -18.85 4.44 -9.45
C LYS A 94 -17.78 3.41 -9.11
N GLU A 95 -17.27 2.69 -10.10
CA GLU A 95 -16.20 1.70 -9.91
C GLU A 95 -14.91 2.37 -9.41
N THR A 96 -14.59 3.55 -9.92
CA THR A 96 -13.46 4.35 -9.46
C THR A 96 -13.61 4.75 -7.98
N GLN A 97 -14.79 5.24 -7.59
CA GLN A 97 -15.09 5.61 -6.20
C GLN A 97 -15.01 4.39 -5.26
N GLU A 98 -15.56 3.24 -5.64
CA GLU A 98 -15.48 2.01 -4.84
C GLU A 98 -14.04 1.49 -4.72
N SER A 99 -13.25 1.60 -5.77
CA SER A 99 -11.83 1.27 -5.75
C SER A 99 -11.05 2.20 -4.82
N LEU A 100 -11.30 3.52 -4.84
CA LEU A 100 -10.69 4.46 -3.88
C LEU A 100 -11.04 4.12 -2.43
N LYS A 101 -12.30 3.80 -2.15
CA LYS A 101 -12.72 3.37 -0.80
C LYS A 101 -12.02 2.09 -0.35
N LEU A 102 -11.80 1.15 -1.26
CA LEU A 102 -11.05 -0.07 -0.96
C LEU A 102 -9.57 0.24 -0.69
N GLY A 103 -8.96 1.13 -1.48
CA GLY A 103 -7.60 1.63 -1.21
C GLY A 103 -7.49 2.24 0.18
N ILE A 104 -8.37 3.17 0.53
CA ILE A 104 -8.42 3.78 1.87
C ILE A 104 -8.50 2.72 2.98
N ARG A 105 -9.35 1.70 2.83
CA ARG A 105 -9.42 0.59 3.80
C ARG A 105 -8.12 -0.20 3.89
N THR A 106 -7.42 -0.36 2.79
CA THR A 106 -6.11 -1.02 2.76
C THR A 106 -5.08 -0.23 3.56
N GLU A 107 -5.01 1.10 3.34
CA GLU A 107 -4.11 1.97 4.11
C GLU A 107 -4.44 1.97 5.60
N VAL A 108 -5.72 2.01 5.98
CA VAL A 108 -6.14 1.90 7.39
C VAL A 108 -5.61 0.61 8.02
N ARG A 109 -5.69 -0.53 7.32
CA ARG A 109 -5.15 -1.81 7.80
C ARG A 109 -3.63 -1.78 7.98
N SER A 110 -2.92 -1.18 7.03
CA SER A 110 -1.45 -1.01 7.11
C SER A 110 -1.07 -0.15 8.31
N ILE A 111 -1.73 0.99 8.49
CA ILE A 111 -1.53 1.88 9.64
C ILE A 111 -1.78 1.14 10.97
N GLU A 112 -2.86 0.38 11.07
CA GLU A 112 -3.16 -0.40 12.28
C GLU A 112 -2.11 -1.48 12.55
N LEU A 113 -1.70 -2.23 11.52
CA LEU A 113 -0.66 -3.25 11.65
C LEU A 113 0.65 -2.63 12.12
N TYR A 114 1.13 -1.59 11.46
CA TYR A 114 2.41 -0.96 11.78
C TYR A 114 2.39 -0.29 13.15
N THR A 115 1.29 0.37 13.53
CA THR A 115 1.13 0.96 14.85
C THR A 115 1.20 -0.10 15.96
N LYS A 116 0.46 -1.20 15.83
CA LYS A 116 0.48 -2.31 16.79
C LYS A 116 1.86 -2.98 16.84
N SER A 117 2.50 -3.13 15.70
CA SER A 117 3.82 -3.75 15.59
C SER A 117 4.90 -2.89 16.26
N ALA A 118 4.86 -1.58 16.07
CA ALA A 118 5.76 -0.64 16.75
C ALA A 118 5.59 -0.64 18.26
N GLN A 119 4.35 -0.86 18.75
CA GLN A 119 4.08 -0.93 20.20
C GLN A 119 4.56 -2.24 20.84
N LYS A 120 4.57 -3.34 20.08
CA LYS A 120 4.87 -4.68 20.60
C LYS A 120 6.33 -5.09 20.47
N THR A 121 7.07 -4.52 19.53
CA THR A 121 8.46 -4.92 19.31
C THR A 121 9.42 -4.21 20.26
N GLU A 122 10.33 -4.98 20.86
CA GLU A 122 11.48 -4.45 21.64
C GLU A 122 12.68 -4.15 20.74
N ILE A 123 12.65 -4.56 19.46
CA ILE A 123 13.74 -4.30 18.51
C ILE A 123 13.64 -2.87 18.00
N LYS A 124 14.56 -2.02 18.44
CA LYS A 124 14.54 -0.58 18.12
C LYS A 124 14.47 -0.29 16.62
N SER A 125 15.26 -0.99 15.80
CA SER A 125 15.25 -0.75 14.35
C SER A 125 13.90 -1.09 13.70
N SER A 126 13.25 -2.16 14.12
CA SER A 126 11.93 -2.54 13.63
C SER A 126 10.86 -1.55 14.11
N LYS A 127 10.96 -1.09 15.35
CA LYS A 127 10.05 -0.06 15.89
C LYS A 127 10.13 1.24 15.08
N ASP A 128 11.36 1.73 14.86
CA ASP A 128 11.61 2.95 14.09
C ASP A 128 11.10 2.80 12.64
N LEU A 129 11.31 1.63 12.03
CA LEU A 129 10.79 1.33 10.69
C LEU A 129 9.26 1.34 10.64
N PHE A 130 8.58 0.66 11.57
CA PHE A 130 7.12 0.64 11.58
C PHE A 130 6.52 2.02 11.81
N LEU A 131 7.11 2.85 12.68
CA LEU A 131 6.64 4.24 12.88
C LEU A 131 6.81 5.08 11.61
N LYS A 132 7.91 4.90 10.89
CA LYS A 132 8.14 5.56 9.60
C LYS A 132 7.09 5.11 8.56
N LEU A 133 6.79 3.82 8.48
CA LEU A 133 5.77 3.29 7.59
C LEU A 133 4.36 3.83 7.94
N VAL A 134 4.02 3.94 9.23
CA VAL A 134 2.76 4.59 9.66
C VAL A 134 2.61 5.99 9.06
N ASP A 135 3.68 6.79 9.06
CA ASP A 135 3.63 8.15 8.53
C ASP A 135 3.44 8.15 7.00
N PHE A 136 4.08 7.25 6.28
CA PHE A 136 3.87 7.09 4.84
C PHE A 136 2.42 6.67 4.51
N GLU A 137 1.89 5.64 5.17
CA GLU A 137 0.53 5.14 4.91
C GLU A 137 -0.55 6.18 5.28
N LYS A 138 -0.31 7.01 6.29
CA LYS A 138 -1.19 8.16 6.56
C LYS A 138 -1.22 9.14 5.40
N GLY A 139 -0.07 9.43 4.79
CA GLY A 139 -0.01 10.27 3.59
C GLY A 139 -0.76 9.66 2.40
N HIS A 140 -0.60 8.36 2.15
CA HIS A 140 -1.36 7.64 1.12
C HIS A 140 -2.87 7.71 1.38
N LYS A 141 -3.29 7.45 2.63
CA LYS A 141 -4.69 7.52 3.03
C LYS A 141 -5.30 8.90 2.80
N GLU A 142 -4.66 9.96 3.30
CA GLU A 142 -5.12 11.35 3.11
C GLU A 142 -5.26 11.69 1.63
N PHE A 143 -4.27 11.29 0.84
CA PHE A 143 -4.29 11.46 -0.60
C PHE A 143 -5.49 10.78 -1.28
N LEU A 144 -5.78 9.52 -0.93
CA LEU A 144 -6.93 8.79 -1.48
C LEU A 144 -8.27 9.39 -1.02
N GLU A 145 -8.34 9.87 0.23
CA GLU A 145 -9.52 10.56 0.75
C GLU A 145 -9.78 11.87 0.02
N ASP A 146 -8.76 12.65 -0.26
CA ASP A 146 -8.85 13.88 -1.05
C ASP A 146 -9.30 13.57 -2.48
N ALA A 147 -8.72 12.57 -3.12
CA ALA A 147 -9.11 12.14 -4.46
C ALA A 147 -10.60 11.73 -4.51
N LEU A 148 -11.06 10.96 -3.53
CA LEU A 148 -12.46 10.56 -3.43
C LEU A 148 -13.37 11.77 -3.22
N TYR A 149 -12.99 12.71 -2.37
CA TYR A 149 -13.73 13.94 -2.13
C TYR A 149 -13.93 14.75 -3.43
N TYR A 150 -12.86 14.96 -4.21
CA TYR A 150 -12.94 15.66 -5.49
C TYR A 150 -13.86 14.95 -6.49
N LEU A 151 -13.77 13.64 -6.59
CA LEU A 151 -14.66 12.85 -7.45
C LEU A 151 -16.12 12.93 -7.02
N ASP A 152 -16.40 12.93 -5.72
CA ASP A 152 -17.76 13.03 -5.18
C ASP A 152 -18.36 14.41 -5.39
N GLN A 153 -17.57 15.48 -5.32
CA GLN A 153 -18.05 16.87 -5.45
C GLN A 153 -18.10 17.35 -6.90
N GLU A 154 -17.08 17.07 -7.69
CA GLU A 154 -16.90 17.62 -9.03
C GLU A 154 -17.15 16.60 -10.15
N GLY A 155 -17.27 15.32 -9.82
CA GLY A 155 -17.47 14.24 -10.78
C GLY A 155 -16.29 13.99 -11.72
N SER A 156 -15.10 14.54 -11.41
CA SER A 156 -13.90 14.39 -12.23
C SER A 156 -12.62 14.62 -11.45
N TRP A 157 -11.50 14.16 -12.01
CA TRP A 157 -10.15 14.45 -11.51
C TRP A 157 -9.66 15.86 -11.87
N TYR A 158 -10.48 16.65 -12.56
CA TYR A 158 -10.10 17.97 -13.07
C TYR A 158 -9.78 18.93 -11.92
N GLY A 159 -8.59 19.54 -11.97
CA GLY A 159 -8.12 20.48 -10.95
C GLY A 159 -7.49 19.83 -9.71
N TYR A 160 -7.47 18.49 -9.60
CA TYR A 160 -6.79 17.84 -8.51
C TYR A 160 -5.26 17.91 -8.71
N SER A 161 -4.60 18.60 -7.80
CA SER A 161 -3.13 18.59 -7.70
C SER A 161 -2.75 17.91 -6.41
N PRO A 162 -2.10 16.73 -6.46
CA PRO A 162 -1.67 16.07 -5.24
C PRO A 162 -0.65 16.92 -4.49
N PRO A 163 -0.64 16.87 -3.15
CA PRO A 163 0.44 17.45 -2.39
C PRO A 163 1.76 16.81 -2.82
N THR A 164 2.76 17.62 -3.07
CA THR A 164 4.14 17.14 -3.29
C THR A 164 4.60 16.48 -2.00
N ILE A 165 4.71 15.16 -2.00
CA ILE A 165 5.40 14.43 -0.94
C ILE A 165 6.89 14.67 -1.19
N GLU A 166 7.44 15.68 -0.54
CA GLU A 166 8.88 15.83 -0.46
C GLU A 166 9.41 14.68 0.41
N GLY A 167 10.12 13.77 -0.23
CA GLY A 167 10.75 12.59 0.36
C GLY A 167 11.93 12.92 1.26
#